data_43696e7fd570335594306559028480f2
#
_entry.id   43696e7fd570335594306559028480f2
#
_cell.length_a   1.000
_cell.length_b   1.000
_cell.length_c   1.000
_cell.angle_alpha   90.00
_cell.angle_beta   90.00
_cell.angle_gamma   90.00
#
_symmetry.space_group_name_H-M   'P 1'
#
loop_
_entity.id
_entity.type
_entity.pdbx_description
1 polymer ?
#
loop_
_entity_poly.entity_id
_entity_poly.type
_entity_poly.pdbx_seq_one_letter_code
_entity_poly.pdbx_strand_id
1 'polypeptide(L)'
;MNEENIPVDFNDPINAKILAVSEDRLQGFQQDPLGAIVRESGVEIQIVIERIRAMLRSGAIRRVRQTLLATNLAKGALVAWKVPIEKMDSAFNYLYEEDPFSGHVVTRTTDTVSKGSNYKLWTTLKVPQGYSIEKHGQWLLKKIGGDHFRLMPAKRLFALGVGHVRRRGMPPGSRAEKPAEAMKVAIVDLTEQEWHVMTAVKREFEPEEIVENIWAARAIETGLSLDEFFRIAKDLDKRRVVGRFSTFLEHVKLHSSGKRVTKFNALFHWAVPEGREIEAGSEVGRHDIMTHAYWREGGPDFHIVNIMGVAHGTNKELVMEH
;
A
#
# COMPACT_ATOMS: atom_id res chain seq x y z
N MET A 1 -31.94 6.08 12.02
CA MET A 1 -31.14 6.16 13.27
C MET A 1 -30.46 7.52 13.26
N ASN A 2 -30.38 8.24 14.40
CA ASN A 2 -29.61 9.50 14.45
C ASN A 2 -28.14 9.17 14.20
N GLU A 3 -27.50 9.86 13.25
CA GLU A 3 -26.08 9.68 12.85
C GLU A 3 -25.09 9.79 14.04
N GLU A 4 -25.48 10.46 15.11
CA GLU A 4 -24.65 10.68 16.32
C GLU A 4 -24.36 9.42 17.15
N ASN A 5 -25.04 8.28 16.89
CA ASN A 5 -24.91 7.06 17.69
C ASN A 5 -24.31 5.84 16.94
N ILE A 6 -23.76 6.06 15.74
CA ILE A 6 -23.17 4.97 14.97
C ILE A 6 -21.75 4.68 15.48
N PRO A 7 -21.43 3.45 15.97
CA PRO A 7 -20.09 3.11 16.42
C PRO A 7 -19.05 3.28 15.31
N VAL A 8 -17.92 3.94 15.63
CA VAL A 8 -16.83 4.22 14.69
C VAL A 8 -15.52 3.52 15.08
N ASP A 9 -15.46 2.91 16.27
CA ASP A 9 -14.26 2.17 16.70
C ASP A 9 -14.08 0.91 15.85
N PHE A 10 -12.86 0.67 15.41
CA PHE A 10 -12.51 -0.50 14.60
C PHE A 10 -12.63 -1.85 15.35
N ASN A 11 -12.72 -1.84 16.69
CA ASN A 11 -12.98 -3.03 17.51
C ASN A 11 -14.49 -3.32 17.70
N ASP A 12 -15.38 -2.40 17.29
CA ASP A 12 -16.81 -2.72 17.26
C ASP A 12 -17.02 -3.99 16.44
N PRO A 13 -17.79 -4.98 16.90
CA PRO A 13 -17.92 -6.28 16.24
C PRO A 13 -18.40 -6.20 14.79
N ILE A 14 -19.26 -5.22 14.46
CA ILE A 14 -19.76 -5.02 13.08
C ILE A 14 -18.67 -4.35 12.24
N ASN A 15 -18.03 -3.29 12.75
CA ASN A 15 -16.94 -2.61 12.06
C ASN A 15 -15.77 -3.55 11.79
N ALA A 16 -15.42 -4.39 12.77
CA ALA A 16 -14.36 -5.41 12.61
C ALA A 16 -14.66 -6.40 11.47
N LYS A 17 -15.92 -6.88 11.34
CA LYS A 17 -16.32 -7.74 10.22
C LYS A 17 -16.21 -7.04 8.87
N ILE A 18 -16.68 -5.79 8.78
CA ILE A 18 -16.59 -4.98 7.55
C ILE A 18 -15.12 -4.75 7.17
N LEU A 19 -14.28 -4.31 8.11
CA LEU A 19 -12.87 -4.00 7.89
C LEU A 19 -12.04 -5.25 7.57
N ALA A 20 -12.35 -6.41 8.17
CA ALA A 20 -11.67 -7.67 7.86
C ALA A 20 -11.77 -8.06 6.38
N VAL A 21 -12.79 -7.59 5.68
CA VAL A 21 -12.98 -7.77 4.23
C VAL A 21 -12.45 -6.57 3.46
N SER A 22 -12.92 -5.37 3.81
CA SER A 22 -12.74 -4.18 2.99
C SER A 22 -11.31 -3.61 3.01
N GLU A 23 -10.47 -3.94 3.99
CA GLU A 23 -9.10 -3.42 4.01
C GLU A 23 -8.22 -4.01 2.89
N ASP A 24 -8.27 -5.35 2.66
CA ASP A 24 -7.31 -5.97 1.75
C ASP A 24 -7.79 -7.21 0.98
N ARG A 25 -9.05 -7.67 1.16
CA ARG A 25 -9.53 -8.89 0.48
C ARG A 25 -10.08 -8.66 -0.92
N LEU A 26 -10.62 -7.48 -1.21
CA LEU A 26 -11.27 -7.19 -2.48
C LEU A 26 -10.24 -6.88 -3.58
N GLN A 27 -9.56 -7.92 -4.05
CA GLN A 27 -8.52 -7.82 -5.06
C GLN A 27 -9.10 -7.54 -6.45
N GLY A 28 -8.34 -6.79 -7.26
CA GLY A 28 -8.75 -6.39 -8.60
C GLY A 28 -9.86 -5.33 -8.61
N PHE A 29 -10.41 -5.08 -9.78
CA PHE A 29 -11.53 -4.17 -9.95
C PHE A 29 -12.84 -4.82 -9.50
N GLN A 30 -13.50 -4.20 -8.54
CA GLN A 30 -14.80 -4.63 -8.03
C GLN A 30 -15.92 -3.79 -8.64
N GLN A 31 -16.80 -4.40 -9.47
CA GLN A 31 -18.00 -3.70 -9.98
C GLN A 31 -18.98 -3.35 -8.86
N ASP A 32 -19.08 -4.21 -7.86
CA ASP A 32 -19.94 -4.07 -6.71
C ASP A 32 -19.13 -4.35 -5.42
N PRO A 33 -18.27 -3.39 -5.00
CA PRO A 33 -17.41 -3.59 -3.83
C PRO A 33 -18.20 -3.66 -2.52
N LEU A 34 -19.30 -2.93 -2.39
CA LEU A 34 -20.11 -2.95 -1.17
C LEU A 34 -20.88 -4.25 -1.06
N GLY A 35 -21.47 -4.76 -2.15
CA GLY A 35 -22.07 -6.08 -2.17
C GLY A 35 -21.05 -7.21 -1.94
N ALA A 36 -19.80 -7.05 -2.37
CA ALA A 36 -18.75 -7.99 -2.02
C ALA A 36 -18.45 -8.01 -0.51
N ILE A 37 -18.43 -6.83 0.13
CA ILE A 37 -18.31 -6.74 1.59
C ILE A 37 -19.49 -7.43 2.28
N VAL A 38 -20.73 -7.20 1.82
CA VAL A 38 -21.93 -7.88 2.34
C VAL A 38 -21.80 -9.38 2.27
N ARG A 39 -21.45 -9.92 1.12
CA ARG A 39 -21.32 -11.37 0.88
C ARG A 39 -20.29 -12.05 1.79
N GLU A 40 -19.16 -11.38 2.02
CA GLU A 40 -18.07 -11.96 2.81
C GLU A 40 -18.18 -11.69 4.32
N SER A 41 -18.73 -10.53 4.72
CA SER A 41 -18.85 -10.16 6.14
C SER A 41 -20.16 -10.66 6.79
N GLY A 42 -21.18 -10.93 5.97
CA GLY A 42 -22.54 -11.25 6.43
C GLY A 42 -23.29 -10.06 7.04
N VAL A 43 -22.78 -8.82 6.83
CA VAL A 43 -23.41 -7.59 7.31
C VAL A 43 -24.34 -7.03 6.22
N GLU A 44 -25.51 -6.58 6.58
CA GLU A 44 -26.53 -6.04 5.68
C GLU A 44 -26.05 -4.74 5.01
N ILE A 45 -26.47 -4.49 3.74
CA ILE A 45 -25.93 -3.44 2.87
C ILE A 45 -26.07 -2.03 3.47
N GLN A 46 -27.23 -1.70 4.05
CA GLN A 46 -27.45 -0.38 4.64
C GLN A 46 -26.53 -0.15 5.85
N ILE A 47 -26.34 -1.18 6.65
CA ILE A 47 -25.40 -1.14 7.79
C ILE A 47 -23.96 -0.96 7.28
N VAL A 48 -23.54 -1.67 6.22
CA VAL A 48 -22.20 -1.51 5.62
C VAL A 48 -21.99 -0.06 5.17
N ILE A 49 -22.96 0.54 4.46
CA ILE A 49 -22.90 1.91 3.98
C ILE A 49 -22.81 2.90 5.15
N GLU A 50 -23.71 2.80 6.13
CA GLU A 50 -23.75 3.68 7.30
C GLU A 50 -22.47 3.62 8.11
N ARG A 51 -21.95 2.42 8.36
CA ARG A 51 -20.71 2.21 9.13
C ARG A 51 -19.47 2.74 8.42
N ILE A 52 -19.33 2.50 7.11
CA ILE A 52 -18.19 3.03 6.34
C ILE A 52 -18.26 4.57 6.29
N ARG A 53 -19.43 5.16 6.08
CA ARG A 53 -19.62 6.62 6.13
C ARG A 53 -19.23 7.21 7.49
N ALA A 54 -19.74 6.63 8.56
CA ALA A 54 -19.46 7.10 9.93
C ALA A 54 -17.96 6.99 10.27
N MET A 55 -17.32 5.85 9.95
CA MET A 55 -15.90 5.67 10.14
C MET A 55 -15.05 6.64 9.30
N LEU A 56 -15.49 6.97 8.08
CA LEU A 56 -14.80 7.93 7.20
C LEU A 56 -14.92 9.36 7.75
N ARG A 57 -16.13 9.80 8.15
CA ARG A 57 -16.37 11.12 8.77
C ARG A 57 -15.62 11.32 10.07
N SER A 58 -15.49 10.28 10.89
CA SER A 58 -14.76 10.33 12.16
C SER A 58 -13.23 10.26 12.01
N GLY A 59 -12.73 9.91 10.81
CA GLY A 59 -11.31 9.68 10.57
C GLY A 59 -10.79 8.32 11.06
N ALA A 60 -11.65 7.42 11.55
CA ALA A 60 -11.29 6.03 11.86
C ALA A 60 -10.86 5.29 10.58
N ILE A 61 -11.51 5.53 9.45
CA ILE A 61 -11.03 5.27 8.09
C ILE A 61 -10.49 6.57 7.52
N ARG A 62 -9.24 6.59 7.04
CA ARG A 62 -8.63 7.76 6.40
C ARG A 62 -9.15 8.01 5.00
N ARG A 63 -9.46 6.93 4.25
CA ARG A 63 -9.88 6.98 2.85
C ARG A 63 -10.52 5.67 2.41
N VAL A 64 -11.39 5.77 1.42
CA VAL A 64 -11.96 4.64 0.68
C VAL A 64 -11.64 4.85 -0.79
N ARG A 65 -11.05 3.86 -1.46
CA ARG A 65 -10.75 3.94 -2.91
C ARG A 65 -10.40 2.60 -3.52
N GLN A 66 -10.47 2.54 -4.84
CA GLN A 66 -9.76 1.54 -5.63
C GLN A 66 -8.27 1.90 -5.70
N THR A 67 -7.38 1.00 -5.34
CA THR A 67 -5.94 1.23 -5.45
C THR A 67 -5.44 0.97 -6.87
N LEU A 68 -4.23 1.43 -7.15
CA LEU A 68 -3.54 1.14 -8.40
C LEU A 68 -2.24 0.38 -8.13
N LEU A 69 -1.87 -0.47 -9.07
CA LEU A 69 -0.53 -1.04 -9.14
C LEU A 69 0.41 -0.02 -9.82
N ALA A 70 0.70 1.05 -9.09
CA ALA A 70 1.44 2.19 -9.63
C ALA A 70 2.86 1.85 -10.13
N THR A 71 3.40 0.68 -9.79
CA THR A 71 4.63 0.12 -10.35
C THR A 71 4.50 -0.21 -11.84
N ASN A 72 3.28 -0.40 -12.33
CA ASN A 72 2.98 -0.67 -13.74
C ASN A 72 2.58 0.60 -14.52
N LEU A 73 2.49 1.75 -13.87
CA LEU A 73 2.15 3.04 -14.49
C LEU A 73 3.34 3.98 -14.60
N ALA A 74 4.31 3.86 -13.71
CA ALA A 74 5.46 4.76 -13.66
C ALA A 74 6.71 4.02 -13.18
N LYS A 75 7.88 4.42 -13.67
CA LYS A 75 9.15 3.95 -13.15
C LYS A 75 9.27 4.34 -11.69
N GLY A 76 9.49 3.35 -10.84
CA GLY A 76 9.57 3.55 -9.39
C GLY A 76 10.63 2.68 -8.74
N ALA A 77 11.15 3.18 -7.62
CA ALA A 77 12.12 2.46 -6.81
C ALA A 77 11.87 2.74 -5.31
N LEU A 78 12.25 1.80 -4.49
CA LEU A 78 12.59 2.10 -3.10
C LEU A 78 13.95 2.78 -3.10
N VAL A 79 14.09 3.87 -2.39
CA VAL A 79 15.34 4.63 -2.34
C VAL A 79 15.81 4.71 -0.90
N ALA A 80 17.05 4.29 -0.68
CA ALA A 80 17.76 4.49 0.58
C ALA A 80 18.69 5.69 0.43
N TRP A 81 18.62 6.63 1.37
CA TRP A 81 19.42 7.85 1.38
C TRP A 81 20.38 7.83 2.56
N LYS A 82 21.65 8.07 2.28
CA LYS A 82 22.66 8.36 3.29
C LYS A 82 22.74 9.87 3.44
N VAL A 83 22.25 10.38 4.57
CA VAL A 83 22.16 11.81 4.89
C VAL A 83 22.88 12.05 6.21
N PRO A 84 23.72 13.10 6.32
CA PRO A 84 24.30 13.53 7.58
C PRO A 84 23.21 13.77 8.65
N ILE A 85 23.51 13.43 9.89
CA ILE A 85 22.52 13.48 10.97
C ILE A 85 21.94 14.88 11.20
N GLU A 86 22.78 15.90 11.07
CA GLU A 86 22.40 17.30 11.21
C GLU A 86 21.48 17.82 10.10
N LYS A 87 21.37 17.10 8.97
CA LYS A 87 20.49 17.43 7.84
C LYS A 87 19.25 16.54 7.78
N MET A 88 19.11 15.57 8.68
CA MET A 88 18.08 14.52 8.57
C MET A 88 16.67 15.11 8.54
N ASP A 89 16.35 16.01 9.46
CA ASP A 89 15.00 16.60 9.56
C ASP A 89 14.68 17.48 8.35
N SER A 90 15.62 18.30 7.89
CA SER A 90 15.43 19.13 6.70
C SER A 90 15.29 18.29 5.43
N ALA A 91 16.05 17.21 5.31
CA ALA A 91 15.94 16.26 4.21
C ALA A 91 14.62 15.51 4.21
N PHE A 92 14.18 15.06 5.39
CA PHE A 92 12.87 14.42 5.56
C PHE A 92 11.73 15.35 5.14
N ASN A 93 11.71 16.57 5.67
CA ASN A 93 10.66 17.54 5.36
C ASN A 93 10.63 17.89 3.88
N TYR A 94 11.80 18.10 3.26
CA TYR A 94 11.87 18.37 1.83
C TYR A 94 11.27 17.24 0.98
N LEU A 95 11.65 15.98 1.26
CA LEU A 95 11.16 14.81 0.53
C LEU A 95 9.67 14.56 0.78
N TYR A 96 9.15 14.94 1.96
CA TYR A 96 7.76 14.71 2.35
C TYR A 96 6.81 15.81 1.84
N GLU A 97 7.25 17.08 1.86
CA GLU A 97 6.40 18.24 1.61
C GLU A 97 6.60 18.83 0.22
N GLU A 98 7.85 18.81 -0.30
CA GLU A 98 8.23 19.57 -1.49
C GLU A 98 8.39 18.69 -2.75
N ASP A 99 8.89 17.44 -2.61
CA ASP A 99 9.09 16.59 -3.78
C ASP A 99 7.80 15.82 -4.14
N PRO A 100 7.15 16.14 -5.28
CA PRO A 100 5.89 15.50 -5.67
C PRO A 100 6.04 14.03 -6.08
N PHE A 101 7.26 13.55 -6.27
CA PHE A 101 7.55 12.18 -6.73
C PHE A 101 7.99 11.25 -5.59
N SER A 102 8.31 11.81 -4.43
CA SER A 102 8.59 11.05 -3.23
C SER A 102 7.31 10.65 -2.50
N GLY A 103 7.19 9.37 -2.17
CA GLY A 103 6.12 8.84 -1.33
C GLY A 103 6.69 8.01 -0.19
N HIS A 104 5.91 7.77 0.86
CA HIS A 104 6.29 6.97 2.02
C HIS A 104 7.68 7.34 2.57
N VAL A 105 7.89 8.63 2.86
CA VAL A 105 9.13 9.12 3.49
C VAL A 105 9.19 8.61 4.92
N VAL A 106 10.26 7.89 5.27
CA VAL A 106 10.43 7.29 6.60
C VAL A 106 11.89 7.36 7.05
N THR A 107 12.11 7.57 8.33
CA THR A 107 13.40 7.31 8.98
C THR A 107 13.41 5.91 9.56
N ARG A 108 14.55 5.23 9.49
CA ARG A 108 14.71 3.86 10.00
C ARG A 108 15.92 3.75 10.91
N THR A 109 15.74 3.00 11.99
CA THR A 109 16.82 2.47 12.81
C THR A 109 17.08 1.02 12.39
N THR A 110 18.23 0.48 12.73
CA THR A 110 18.58 -0.93 12.45
C THR A 110 19.25 -1.54 13.68
N ASP A 111 18.99 -2.82 13.88
CA ASP A 111 19.63 -3.61 14.94
C ASP A 111 21.01 -4.14 14.50
N THR A 112 21.36 -3.99 13.23
CA THR A 112 22.58 -4.52 12.65
C THR A 112 23.56 -3.39 12.29
N VAL A 113 24.83 -3.59 12.57
CA VAL A 113 25.90 -2.68 12.13
C VAL A 113 26.47 -3.17 10.81
N SER A 114 26.18 -2.45 9.73
CA SER A 114 26.64 -2.74 8.37
C SER A 114 26.77 -1.45 7.57
N LYS A 115 27.29 -1.51 6.35
CA LYS A 115 27.31 -0.34 5.46
C LYS A 115 25.89 0.19 5.19
N GLY A 116 24.91 -0.71 5.06
CA GLY A 116 23.49 -0.38 4.89
C GLY A 116 22.87 0.37 6.07
N SER A 117 23.41 0.24 7.28
CA SER A 117 22.94 0.94 8.50
C SER A 117 23.10 2.46 8.42
N ASN A 118 23.95 2.96 7.52
CA ASN A 118 24.15 4.40 7.31
C ASN A 118 23.03 5.04 6.48
N TYR A 119 22.18 4.25 5.83
CA TYR A 119 21.03 4.73 5.07
C TYR A 119 19.80 4.77 5.98
N LYS A 120 19.61 5.90 6.66
CA LYS A 120 18.55 6.06 7.66
C LYS A 120 17.27 6.68 7.11
N LEU A 121 17.34 7.40 5.98
CA LEU A 121 16.18 8.01 5.33
C LEU A 121 15.79 7.17 4.11
N TRP A 122 14.48 6.87 3.99
CA TRP A 122 13.96 6.00 2.95
C TRP A 122 12.72 6.58 2.31
N THR A 123 12.61 6.47 0.99
CA THR A 123 11.43 6.90 0.24
C THR A 123 11.04 5.86 -0.80
N THR A 124 9.78 5.88 -1.23
CA THR A 124 9.41 5.34 -2.53
C THR A 124 9.42 6.48 -3.53
N LEU A 125 10.24 6.40 -4.56
CA LEU A 125 10.34 7.40 -5.61
C LEU A 125 9.67 6.89 -6.87
N LYS A 126 8.80 7.70 -7.50
CA LYS A 126 8.14 7.41 -8.76
C LYS A 126 8.17 8.64 -9.66
N VAL A 127 8.67 8.49 -10.86
CA VAL A 127 8.73 9.56 -11.85
C VAL A 127 7.81 9.27 -13.02
N PRO A 128 7.20 10.29 -13.65
CA PRO A 128 6.37 10.11 -14.84
C PRO A 128 7.13 9.40 -15.97
N GLN A 129 6.39 8.80 -16.88
CA GLN A 129 6.98 8.23 -18.10
C GLN A 129 7.73 9.33 -18.87
N GLY A 130 8.84 8.96 -19.48
CA GLY A 130 9.73 9.90 -20.18
C GLY A 130 10.78 10.60 -19.29
N TYR A 131 10.65 10.52 -17.95
CA TYR A 131 11.64 11.06 -17.02
C TYR A 131 12.59 9.98 -16.50
N SER A 132 13.83 10.39 -16.16
CA SER A 132 14.82 9.50 -15.54
C SER A 132 14.76 9.57 -14.02
N ILE A 133 14.48 8.43 -13.40
CA ILE A 133 14.48 8.29 -11.94
C ILE A 133 15.89 8.49 -11.36
N GLU A 134 16.92 8.10 -12.11
CA GLU A 134 18.33 8.28 -11.73
C GLU A 134 18.71 9.76 -11.67
N LYS A 135 18.34 10.52 -12.72
CA LYS A 135 18.61 11.98 -12.77
C LYS A 135 17.85 12.71 -11.66
N HIS A 136 16.60 12.34 -11.42
CA HIS A 136 15.81 12.94 -10.35
C HIS A 136 16.40 12.59 -8.97
N GLY A 137 16.79 11.34 -8.76
CA GLY A 137 17.49 10.91 -7.53
C GLY A 137 18.79 11.67 -7.29
N GLN A 138 19.60 11.88 -8.34
CA GLN A 138 20.83 12.70 -8.25
C GLN A 138 20.54 14.17 -7.90
N TRP A 139 19.49 14.74 -8.47
CA TRP A 139 19.06 16.11 -8.16
C TRP A 139 18.58 16.21 -6.71
N LEU A 140 17.74 15.27 -6.26
CA LEU A 140 17.28 15.19 -4.87
C LEU A 140 18.45 15.05 -3.90
N LEU A 141 19.43 14.19 -4.19
CA LEU A 141 20.62 14.01 -3.35
C LEU A 141 21.32 15.33 -3.06
N LYS A 142 21.53 16.15 -4.10
CA LYS A 142 22.12 17.48 -3.98
C LYS A 142 21.23 18.42 -3.17
N LYS A 143 19.92 18.37 -3.43
CA LYS A 143 18.94 19.26 -2.79
C LYS A 143 18.82 19.03 -1.29
N ILE A 144 18.82 17.76 -0.86
CA ILE A 144 18.76 17.38 0.56
C ILE A 144 20.12 17.36 1.25
N GLY A 145 21.20 17.64 0.51
CA GLY A 145 22.57 17.63 1.06
C GLY A 145 23.02 16.25 1.54
N GLY A 146 22.56 15.17 0.87
CA GLY A 146 22.95 13.81 1.17
C GLY A 146 24.32 13.43 0.57
N ASP A 147 24.94 12.39 1.13
CA ASP A 147 26.23 11.85 0.69
C ASP A 147 26.08 10.84 -0.44
N HIS A 148 25.06 9.97 -0.34
CA HIS A 148 24.84 8.89 -1.29
C HIS A 148 23.35 8.45 -1.29
N PHE A 149 22.91 7.83 -2.38
CA PHE A 149 21.62 7.16 -2.43
C PHE A 149 21.70 5.85 -3.21
N ARG A 150 20.78 4.93 -2.90
CA ARG A 150 20.65 3.66 -3.60
C ARG A 150 19.24 3.53 -4.13
N LEU A 151 19.10 3.39 -5.46
CA LEU A 151 17.85 3.03 -6.12
C LEU A 151 17.68 1.52 -6.14
N MET A 152 16.52 1.05 -5.72
CA MET A 152 16.15 -0.36 -5.67
C MET A 152 14.80 -0.58 -6.37
N PRO A 153 14.78 -0.59 -7.72
CA PRO A 153 13.56 -0.88 -8.46
C PRO A 153 13.07 -2.29 -8.19
N ALA A 154 11.75 -2.49 -8.21
CA ALA A 154 11.17 -3.80 -8.05
C ALA A 154 11.31 -4.61 -9.34
N LYS A 155 11.88 -5.82 -9.27
CA LYS A 155 11.90 -6.81 -10.35
C LYS A 155 10.66 -7.69 -10.33
N ARG A 156 10.21 -8.06 -9.12
CA ARG A 156 8.98 -8.81 -8.86
C ARG A 156 8.31 -8.31 -7.60
N LEU A 157 7.01 -8.51 -7.54
CA LEU A 157 6.17 -8.26 -6.38
C LEU A 157 5.51 -9.58 -5.97
N PHE A 158 5.58 -9.94 -4.68
CA PHE A 158 5.03 -11.18 -4.14
C PHE A 158 3.89 -10.93 -3.15
N ALA A 159 3.89 -9.80 -2.44
CA ALA A 159 2.82 -9.39 -1.55
C ALA A 159 2.59 -7.88 -1.62
N LEU A 160 1.33 -7.48 -1.65
CA LEU A 160 0.90 -6.10 -1.58
C LEU A 160 -0.49 -6.04 -0.94
N GLY A 161 -0.55 -5.79 0.36
CA GLY A 161 -1.80 -5.70 1.08
C GLY A 161 -1.60 -5.39 2.54
N VAL A 162 -2.47 -4.54 3.09
CA VAL A 162 -2.42 -4.13 4.49
C VAL A 162 -3.80 -4.31 5.10
N GLY A 163 -4.08 -5.48 5.66
CA GLY A 163 -5.29 -5.76 6.44
C GLY A 163 -4.94 -5.78 7.93
N HIS A 164 -5.09 -4.64 8.60
CA HIS A 164 -4.73 -4.51 10.01
C HIS A 164 -5.68 -5.27 10.93
N VAL A 165 -6.98 -5.21 10.66
CA VAL A 165 -8.00 -5.85 11.50
C VAL A 165 -7.93 -7.38 11.36
N ARG A 166 -7.84 -7.88 10.13
CA ARG A 166 -7.76 -9.32 9.85
C ARG A 166 -6.52 -9.98 10.45
N ARG A 167 -5.41 -9.27 10.52
CA ARG A 167 -4.12 -9.80 11.02
C ARG A 167 -3.96 -9.76 12.53
N ARG A 168 -4.95 -9.23 13.25
CA ARG A 168 -4.91 -9.25 14.71
C ARG A 168 -5.08 -10.65 15.25
N GLY A 169 -4.20 -11.02 16.18
CA GLY A 169 -4.26 -12.31 16.83
C GLY A 169 -3.95 -13.52 15.94
N MET A 170 -3.36 -13.31 14.78
CA MET A 170 -2.84 -14.41 13.98
C MET A 170 -1.67 -15.08 14.72
N PRO A 171 -1.62 -16.42 14.75
CA PRO A 171 -0.50 -17.12 15.37
C PRO A 171 0.79 -16.91 14.57
N PRO A 172 1.96 -16.91 15.24
CA PRO A 172 3.26 -16.90 14.57
C PRO A 172 3.37 -17.97 13.49
N GLY A 173 3.95 -17.60 12.34
CA GLY A 173 4.08 -18.49 11.18
C GLY A 173 2.83 -18.69 10.34
N SER A 174 1.72 -17.99 10.65
CA SER A 174 0.50 -18.02 9.83
C SER A 174 0.79 -17.66 8.38
N ARG A 175 0.32 -18.50 7.45
CA ARG A 175 0.60 -18.35 6.01
C ARG A 175 -0.44 -19.03 5.15
N ALA A 176 -0.58 -18.57 3.89
CA ALA A 176 -1.38 -19.26 2.89
C ALA A 176 -0.79 -20.64 2.54
N GLU A 177 -1.61 -21.60 2.15
CA GLU A 177 -1.16 -22.92 1.70
C GLU A 177 -0.25 -22.84 0.47
N LYS A 178 -0.66 -22.02 -0.51
CA LYS A 178 0.07 -21.84 -1.77
C LYS A 178 1.11 -20.72 -1.64
N PRO A 179 2.30 -20.88 -2.25
CA PRO A 179 3.25 -19.79 -2.41
C PRO A 179 2.62 -18.57 -3.10
N ALA A 180 3.10 -17.38 -2.78
CA ALA A 180 2.62 -16.16 -3.42
C ALA A 180 3.01 -16.13 -4.90
N GLU A 181 2.15 -15.53 -5.74
CA GLU A 181 2.44 -15.32 -7.16
C GLU A 181 3.57 -14.29 -7.33
N ALA A 182 4.54 -14.59 -8.17
CA ALA A 182 5.61 -13.67 -8.55
C ALA A 182 5.14 -12.72 -9.65
N MET A 183 4.50 -11.62 -9.28
CA MET A 183 3.97 -10.64 -10.24
C MET A 183 5.09 -9.86 -10.91
N LYS A 184 5.11 -9.86 -12.24
CA LYS A 184 6.07 -9.07 -13.02
C LYS A 184 5.67 -7.59 -13.00
N VAL A 185 6.66 -6.73 -12.80
CA VAL A 185 6.50 -5.27 -12.98
C VAL A 185 6.74 -4.94 -14.46
N ALA A 186 5.75 -4.37 -15.12
CA ALA A 186 5.83 -3.94 -16.53
C ALA A 186 5.05 -2.64 -16.70
N ILE A 187 5.69 -1.65 -17.32
CA ILE A 187 5.01 -0.37 -17.60
C ILE A 187 3.96 -0.60 -18.69
N VAL A 188 2.76 -0.12 -18.43
CA VAL A 188 1.60 -0.22 -19.32
C VAL A 188 1.29 1.17 -19.86
N ASP A 189 1.23 1.28 -21.19
CA ASP A 189 0.77 2.50 -21.86
C ASP A 189 -0.76 2.53 -21.85
N LEU A 190 -1.33 3.70 -21.55
CA LEU A 190 -2.76 3.93 -21.49
C LEU A 190 -3.18 4.95 -22.55
N THR A 191 -4.31 4.72 -23.19
CA THR A 191 -5.00 5.72 -24.01
C THR A 191 -5.56 6.84 -23.14
N GLU A 192 -5.92 7.96 -23.75
CA GLU A 192 -6.53 9.09 -23.03
C GLU A 192 -7.82 8.68 -22.29
N GLN A 193 -8.68 7.89 -22.93
CA GLN A 193 -9.91 7.40 -22.31
C GLN A 193 -9.62 6.46 -21.12
N GLU A 194 -8.61 5.59 -21.23
CA GLU A 194 -8.19 4.74 -20.13
C GLU A 194 -7.60 5.55 -18.98
N TRP A 195 -6.88 6.63 -19.25
CA TRP A 195 -6.41 7.58 -18.24
C TRP A 195 -7.56 8.25 -17.50
N HIS A 196 -8.63 8.66 -18.21
CA HIS A 196 -9.83 9.24 -17.60
C HIS A 196 -10.52 8.24 -16.66
N VAL A 197 -10.76 7.01 -17.15
CA VAL A 197 -11.37 5.95 -16.32
C VAL A 197 -10.48 5.60 -15.14
N MET A 198 -9.18 5.40 -15.33
CA MET A 198 -8.24 5.10 -14.26
C MET A 198 -8.22 6.20 -13.19
N THR A 199 -8.29 7.48 -13.61
CA THR A 199 -8.33 8.62 -12.72
C THR A 199 -9.63 8.65 -11.89
N ALA A 200 -10.77 8.39 -12.52
CA ALA A 200 -12.06 8.28 -11.83
C ALA A 200 -12.08 7.10 -10.84
N VAL A 201 -11.54 5.94 -11.26
CA VAL A 201 -11.46 4.74 -10.43
C VAL A 201 -10.59 4.95 -9.18
N LYS A 202 -9.43 5.62 -9.31
CA LYS A 202 -8.48 5.81 -8.20
C LYS A 202 -8.87 6.89 -7.22
N ARG A 203 -9.72 7.84 -7.62
CA ARG A 203 -10.12 8.96 -6.77
C ARG A 203 -10.74 8.46 -5.46
N GLU A 204 -10.38 9.06 -4.35
CA GLU A 204 -10.96 8.74 -3.05
C GLU A 204 -12.46 9.06 -3.03
N PHE A 205 -13.20 8.27 -2.29
CA PHE A 205 -14.64 8.47 -2.12
C PHE A 205 -14.89 9.35 -0.89
N GLU A 206 -15.72 10.35 -1.08
CA GLU A 206 -16.30 11.11 0.03
C GLU A 206 -17.40 10.30 0.72
N PRO A 207 -17.74 10.58 1.99
CA PRO A 207 -18.77 9.83 2.71
C PRO A 207 -20.09 9.74 1.94
N GLU A 208 -20.50 10.80 1.26
CA GLU A 208 -21.76 10.90 0.49
C GLU A 208 -21.75 10.02 -0.76
N GLU A 209 -20.57 9.72 -1.29
CA GLU A 209 -20.37 8.86 -2.46
C GLU A 209 -20.42 7.35 -2.12
N ILE A 210 -20.44 6.99 -0.84
CA ILE A 210 -20.57 5.59 -0.41
C ILE A 210 -22.03 5.17 -0.51
N VAL A 211 -22.46 4.77 -1.69
CA VAL A 211 -23.83 4.36 -2.04
C VAL A 211 -23.80 3.00 -2.71
N GLU A 212 -24.92 2.30 -2.81
CA GLU A 212 -24.98 0.95 -3.41
C GLU A 212 -24.30 0.87 -4.77
N ASN A 213 -24.61 1.80 -5.67
CA ASN A 213 -23.95 1.89 -6.98
C ASN A 213 -22.83 2.95 -6.94
N ILE A 214 -21.74 2.65 -6.26
CA ILE A 214 -20.62 3.55 -6.00
C ILE A 214 -19.94 4.07 -7.27
N TRP A 215 -20.06 3.37 -8.41
CA TRP A 215 -19.41 3.74 -9.68
C TRP A 215 -20.29 4.57 -10.62
N ALA A 216 -21.60 4.70 -10.37
CA ALA A 216 -22.50 5.38 -11.30
C ALA A 216 -22.10 6.83 -11.57
N ALA A 217 -21.82 7.61 -10.50
CA ALA A 217 -21.37 9.00 -10.63
C ALA A 217 -20.01 9.08 -11.36
N ARG A 218 -19.10 8.14 -11.10
CA ARG A 218 -17.77 8.08 -11.73
C ARG A 218 -17.85 7.81 -13.23
N ALA A 219 -18.76 6.93 -13.67
CA ALA A 219 -19.00 6.67 -15.09
C ALA A 219 -19.51 7.96 -15.78
N ILE A 220 -20.47 8.67 -15.19
CA ILE A 220 -20.99 9.95 -15.71
C ILE A 220 -19.88 10.99 -15.88
N GLU A 221 -18.98 11.12 -14.88
CA GLU A 221 -17.84 12.05 -14.92
C GLU A 221 -16.90 11.78 -16.08
N THR A 222 -16.77 10.52 -16.51
CA THR A 222 -15.93 10.16 -17.66
C THR A 222 -16.65 10.27 -19.01
N GLY A 223 -17.92 10.65 -19.01
CA GLY A 223 -18.77 10.73 -20.20
C GLY A 223 -19.13 9.36 -20.81
N LEU A 224 -19.03 8.29 -20.02
CA LEU A 224 -19.28 6.92 -20.46
C LEU A 224 -20.58 6.36 -19.86
N SER A 225 -21.16 5.37 -20.55
CA SER A 225 -22.13 4.48 -19.94
C SER A 225 -21.47 3.65 -18.84
N LEU A 226 -22.24 3.19 -17.86
CA LEU A 226 -21.71 2.35 -16.77
C LEU A 226 -21.08 1.07 -17.28
N ASP A 227 -21.65 0.46 -18.33
CA ASP A 227 -21.15 -0.76 -18.95
C ASP A 227 -19.78 -0.54 -19.65
N GLU A 228 -19.62 0.58 -20.35
CA GLU A 228 -18.33 0.94 -20.98
C GLU A 228 -17.27 1.25 -19.94
N PHE A 229 -17.63 2.00 -18.89
CA PHE A 229 -16.76 2.25 -17.75
C PHE A 229 -16.27 0.94 -17.12
N PHE A 230 -17.16 0.00 -16.87
CA PHE A 230 -16.82 -1.32 -16.32
C PHE A 230 -15.95 -2.13 -17.27
N ARG A 231 -16.22 -2.09 -18.57
CA ARG A 231 -15.41 -2.78 -19.60
C ARG A 231 -13.97 -2.29 -19.56
N ILE A 232 -13.76 -0.96 -19.55
CA ILE A 232 -12.43 -0.36 -19.50
C ILE A 232 -11.74 -0.66 -18.16
N ALA A 233 -12.44 -0.48 -17.04
CA ALA A 233 -11.88 -0.74 -15.73
C ALA A 233 -11.46 -2.22 -15.54
N LYS A 234 -12.22 -3.17 -16.09
CA LYS A 234 -11.85 -4.60 -16.12
C LYS A 234 -10.65 -4.88 -17.02
N ASP A 235 -10.52 -4.17 -18.14
CA ASP A 235 -9.34 -4.32 -19.00
C ASP A 235 -8.08 -3.78 -18.30
N LEU A 236 -8.19 -2.64 -17.65
CA LEU A 236 -7.12 -2.10 -16.79
C LEU A 236 -6.72 -3.07 -15.67
N ASP A 237 -7.69 -3.77 -15.08
CA ASP A 237 -7.43 -4.81 -14.07
C ASP A 237 -6.69 -6.02 -14.69
N LYS A 238 -7.13 -6.54 -15.85
CA LYS A 238 -6.44 -7.62 -16.57
C LYS A 238 -4.98 -7.27 -16.91
N ARG A 239 -4.72 -6.01 -17.26
CA ARG A 239 -3.37 -5.48 -17.51
C ARG A 239 -2.61 -5.12 -16.23
N ARG A 240 -3.17 -5.46 -15.05
CA ARG A 240 -2.56 -5.22 -13.73
C ARG A 240 -2.24 -3.75 -13.48
N VAL A 241 -3.10 -2.84 -13.93
CA VAL A 241 -3.05 -1.41 -13.59
C VAL A 241 -3.83 -1.15 -12.31
N VAL A 242 -4.95 -1.83 -12.15
CA VAL A 242 -5.82 -1.73 -10.97
C VAL A 242 -5.34 -2.70 -9.88
N GLY A 243 -5.37 -2.26 -8.64
CA GLY A 243 -5.04 -3.07 -7.47
C GLY A 243 -6.30 -3.59 -6.79
N ARG A 244 -6.52 -3.26 -5.52
CA ARG A 244 -7.69 -3.69 -4.75
C ARG A 244 -8.62 -2.52 -4.43
N PHE A 245 -9.90 -2.78 -4.22
CA PHE A 245 -10.77 -1.85 -3.51
C PHE A 245 -10.44 -1.91 -2.01
N SER A 246 -10.33 -0.77 -1.35
CA SER A 246 -9.86 -0.75 0.04
C SER A 246 -10.42 0.41 0.86
N THR A 247 -10.80 0.09 2.09
CA THR A 247 -10.95 1.05 3.18
C THR A 247 -9.62 1.12 3.93
N PHE A 248 -9.04 2.29 4.03
CA PHE A 248 -7.75 2.49 4.70
C PHE A 248 -7.97 2.94 6.13
N LEU A 249 -7.81 2.01 7.06
CA LEU A 249 -7.90 2.29 8.48
C LEU A 249 -6.80 3.29 8.90
N GLU A 250 -7.14 4.23 9.78
CA GLU A 250 -6.14 5.05 10.46
C GLU A 250 -5.37 4.18 11.46
N HIS A 251 -4.09 3.99 11.24
CA HIS A 251 -3.29 3.05 12.01
C HIS A 251 -2.13 3.70 12.78
N VAL A 252 -1.81 4.95 12.50
CA VAL A 252 -0.69 5.68 13.10
C VAL A 252 -1.16 6.58 14.24
N LYS A 253 -2.27 7.28 14.05
CA LYS A 253 -2.84 8.17 15.06
C LYS A 253 -3.54 7.37 16.16
N LEU A 254 -3.69 8.01 17.32
CA LEU A 254 -4.52 7.46 18.40
C LEU A 254 -6.00 7.51 17.97
N HIS A 255 -6.69 6.38 18.08
CA HIS A 255 -8.14 6.33 17.96
C HIS A 255 -8.82 6.93 19.19
N SER A 256 -10.12 7.14 19.12
CA SER A 256 -10.96 7.60 20.25
C SER A 256 -10.81 6.73 21.51
N SER A 257 -10.50 5.44 21.31
CA SER A 257 -10.19 4.48 22.39
C SER A 257 -8.80 4.67 23.02
N GLY A 258 -7.99 5.65 22.59
CA GLY A 258 -6.61 5.83 23.04
C GLY A 258 -5.62 4.77 22.55
N LYS A 259 -6.02 3.92 21.60
CA LYS A 259 -5.19 2.83 21.05
C LYS A 259 -4.71 3.16 19.62
N ARG A 260 -3.52 2.71 19.29
CA ARG A 260 -3.02 2.65 17.91
C ARG A 260 -3.20 1.26 17.35
N VAL A 261 -3.45 1.16 16.03
CA VAL A 261 -3.62 -0.14 15.34
C VAL A 261 -2.29 -0.86 15.23
N THR A 262 -1.22 -0.13 14.85
CA THR A 262 0.14 -0.66 14.75
C THR A 262 1.12 0.25 15.50
N LYS A 263 2.14 -0.35 16.09
CA LYS A 263 3.21 0.36 16.82
C LYS A 263 4.59 0.05 16.28
N PHE A 264 4.75 -1.07 15.57
CA PHE A 264 6.01 -1.55 15.03
C PHE A 264 5.88 -1.81 13.52
N ASN A 265 6.85 -1.31 12.77
CA ASN A 265 6.96 -1.50 11.32
C ASN A 265 8.42 -1.83 11.01
N ALA A 266 8.66 -2.96 10.39
CA ALA A 266 9.99 -3.41 10.01
C ALA A 266 10.09 -3.69 8.51
N LEU A 267 11.22 -3.31 7.94
CA LEU A 267 11.66 -3.73 6.62
C LEU A 267 12.73 -4.81 6.79
N PHE A 268 12.37 -6.04 6.47
CA PHE A 268 13.27 -7.19 6.49
C PHE A 268 14.02 -7.31 5.18
N HIS A 269 15.28 -7.73 5.26
CA HIS A 269 16.18 -7.90 4.15
C HIS A 269 16.74 -9.33 4.16
N TRP A 270 16.64 -10.02 3.03
CA TRP A 270 17.24 -11.36 2.84
C TRP A 270 18.19 -11.35 1.65
N ALA A 271 19.35 -11.97 1.85
CA ALA A 271 20.29 -12.33 0.79
C ALA A 271 19.98 -13.77 0.35
N VAL A 272 19.41 -13.93 -0.82
CA VAL A 272 19.02 -15.23 -1.37
C VAL A 272 20.01 -15.59 -2.49
N PRO A 273 20.46 -16.85 -2.59
CA PRO A 273 21.31 -17.29 -3.69
C PRO A 273 20.70 -16.97 -5.06
N GLU A 274 21.56 -16.60 -6.00
CA GLU A 274 21.16 -16.30 -7.38
C GLU A 274 20.35 -17.46 -7.99
N GLY A 275 19.25 -17.13 -8.66
CA GLY A 275 18.32 -18.09 -9.28
C GLY A 275 17.22 -18.59 -8.33
N ARG A 276 17.30 -18.34 -7.01
CA ARG A 276 16.27 -18.74 -6.05
C ARG A 276 15.36 -17.60 -5.58
N GLU A 277 15.47 -16.42 -6.18
CA GLU A 277 14.73 -15.22 -5.74
C GLU A 277 13.22 -15.38 -5.90
N ILE A 278 12.76 -16.07 -6.94
CA ILE A 278 11.32 -16.33 -7.16
C ILE A 278 10.78 -17.27 -6.07
N GLU A 279 11.47 -18.37 -5.80
CA GLU A 279 11.09 -19.33 -4.77
C GLU A 279 11.03 -18.66 -3.39
N ALA A 280 12.10 -18.00 -3.00
CA ALA A 280 12.21 -17.34 -1.71
C ALA A 280 11.21 -16.17 -1.57
N GLY A 281 11.04 -15.35 -2.61
CA GLY A 281 10.08 -14.26 -2.60
C GLY A 281 8.64 -14.75 -2.51
N SER A 282 8.30 -15.85 -3.20
CA SER A 282 6.99 -16.49 -3.12
C SER A 282 6.73 -17.08 -1.73
N GLU A 283 7.75 -17.66 -1.10
CA GLU A 283 7.66 -18.14 0.29
C GLU A 283 7.46 -16.98 1.27
N VAL A 284 8.28 -15.95 1.20
CA VAL A 284 8.12 -14.75 2.05
C VAL A 284 6.74 -14.10 1.84
N GLY A 285 6.32 -13.98 0.59
CA GLY A 285 5.07 -13.29 0.24
C GLY A 285 3.80 -13.99 0.71
N ARG A 286 3.82 -15.32 0.96
CA ARG A 286 2.64 -16.05 1.46
C ARG A 286 2.41 -15.92 2.96
N HIS A 287 3.40 -15.42 3.73
CA HIS A 287 3.22 -15.21 5.16
C HIS A 287 2.27 -14.05 5.44
N ASP A 288 1.27 -14.29 6.26
CA ASP A 288 0.19 -13.34 6.53
C ASP A 288 0.66 -12.03 7.17
N ILE A 289 1.78 -12.05 7.88
CA ILE A 289 2.36 -10.84 8.46
C ILE A 289 2.99 -9.90 7.41
N MET A 290 3.38 -10.44 6.24
CA MET A 290 3.99 -9.63 5.18
C MET A 290 2.95 -8.76 4.49
N THR A 291 3.06 -7.46 4.66
CA THR A 291 2.22 -6.48 3.96
C THR A 291 2.76 -6.17 2.57
N HIS A 292 4.07 -6.25 2.41
CA HIS A 292 4.78 -6.05 1.16
C HIS A 292 5.93 -7.04 1.06
N ALA A 293 6.12 -7.65 -0.10
CA ALA A 293 7.30 -8.47 -0.39
C ALA A 293 7.73 -8.27 -1.85
N TYR A 294 9.03 -8.03 -2.05
CA TYR A 294 9.59 -7.66 -3.35
C TYR A 294 10.94 -8.34 -3.59
N TRP A 295 11.22 -8.65 -4.86
CA TRP A 295 12.59 -8.81 -5.33
C TRP A 295 13.13 -7.44 -5.76
N ARG A 296 14.17 -6.98 -5.06
CA ARG A 296 14.88 -5.72 -5.28
C ARG A 296 16.36 -5.91 -4.98
N GLU A 297 17.24 -5.45 -5.85
CA GLU A 297 18.68 -5.54 -5.64
C GLU A 297 19.17 -4.43 -4.69
N GLY A 298 19.58 -4.79 -3.50
CA GLY A 298 20.19 -3.87 -2.52
C GLY A 298 21.56 -3.36 -2.96
N GLY A 299 22.34 -4.21 -3.61
CA GLY A 299 23.72 -3.93 -4.05
C GLY A 299 24.73 -4.01 -2.91
N PRO A 300 25.99 -3.60 -3.16
CA PRO A 300 27.13 -3.93 -2.29
C PRO A 300 27.05 -3.36 -0.87
N ASP A 301 26.35 -2.24 -0.66
CA ASP A 301 26.19 -1.67 0.68
C ASP A 301 25.20 -2.44 1.54
N PHE A 302 24.34 -3.26 0.93
CA PHE A 302 23.34 -4.10 1.58
C PHE A 302 23.64 -5.60 1.49
N HIS A 303 24.92 -5.99 1.40
CA HIS A 303 25.36 -7.39 1.41
C HIS A 303 24.60 -8.30 0.44
N ILE A 304 24.47 -7.88 -0.83
CA ILE A 304 23.75 -8.65 -1.87
C ILE A 304 22.30 -9.00 -1.54
N VAL A 305 21.66 -8.27 -0.63
CA VAL A 305 20.22 -8.42 -0.35
C VAL A 305 19.43 -8.28 -1.65
N ASN A 306 18.53 -9.23 -1.90
CA ASN A 306 17.70 -9.27 -3.11
C ASN A 306 16.21 -9.54 -2.82
N ILE A 307 15.84 -9.98 -1.63
CA ILE A 307 14.44 -10.04 -1.18
C ILE A 307 14.24 -9.06 -0.03
N MET A 308 13.16 -8.28 -0.12
CA MET A 308 12.77 -7.31 0.90
C MET A 308 11.30 -7.44 1.22
N GLY A 309 10.95 -7.43 2.50
CA GLY A 309 9.58 -7.55 2.98
C GLY A 309 9.28 -6.58 4.12
N VAL A 310 8.04 -6.09 4.16
CA VAL A 310 7.56 -5.21 5.22
C VAL A 310 6.55 -5.95 6.07
N ALA A 311 6.77 -5.96 7.37
CA ALA A 311 5.82 -6.45 8.36
C ALA A 311 5.38 -5.34 9.30
N HIS A 312 4.14 -5.42 9.76
CA HIS A 312 3.55 -4.51 10.74
C HIS A 312 3.01 -5.30 11.92
N GLY A 313 3.15 -4.75 13.14
CA GLY A 313 2.62 -5.40 14.34
C GLY A 313 2.42 -4.43 15.49
N THR A 314 2.00 -4.97 16.62
CA THR A 314 1.74 -4.21 17.85
C THR A 314 2.99 -3.99 18.68
N ASN A 315 3.96 -4.89 18.61
CA ASN A 315 5.28 -4.79 19.24
C ASN A 315 6.34 -5.54 18.41
N LYS A 316 7.60 -5.30 18.75
CA LYS A 316 8.76 -5.87 18.06
C LYS A 316 8.85 -7.39 18.25
N GLU A 317 8.68 -7.84 19.48
CA GLU A 317 8.85 -9.25 19.85
C GLU A 317 7.89 -10.12 19.06
N LEU A 318 6.61 -9.75 19.01
CA LEU A 318 5.60 -10.48 18.24
C LEU A 318 5.92 -10.53 16.74
N VAL A 319 6.39 -9.42 16.17
CA VAL A 319 6.76 -9.40 14.74
C VAL A 319 7.99 -10.26 14.45
N MET A 320 8.93 -10.33 15.39
CA MET A 320 10.12 -11.17 15.26
C MET A 320 9.84 -12.66 15.47
N GLU A 321 8.79 -12.99 16.21
CA GLU A 321 8.33 -14.38 16.41
C GLU A 321 7.70 -14.96 15.15
N HIS A 322 6.98 -14.14 14.37
CA HIS A 322 6.44 -14.52 13.06
C HIS A 322 7.53 -14.81 12.03
#